data_dd718f649d8682b1d1777550ef387404
#
_entry.id   dd718f649d8682b1d1777550ef387404
#
_cell.length_a   1.000
_cell.length_b   1.000
_cell.length_c   1.000
_cell.angle_alpha   90.00
_cell.angle_beta   90.00
_cell.angle_gamma   90.00
#
_symmetry.space_group_name_H-M   'P 1'
#
loop_
_entity.id
_entity.type
_entity.pdbx_description
1 polymer ?
#
loop_
_entity_poly.entity_id
_entity_poly.type
_entity_poly.pdbx_seq_one_letter_code
_entity_poly.pdbx_strand_id
1 'polypeptide(L)'
;DTGAVRTTVVKVIALHKTYGAWDTKKVTVSQSATETPPVEEELLYGDNFDGEEATKTYGSGSSWPYIDQFPQFANQEGPAAENVTYSGKGVSVRANSTSNSQYSDYAGSGLNNIFFGSSAYFQVNNITLAEGQQNLKLTFGSEKYTQDGDRTFKNEEFRIYVSKDGNAWAEIKEYTFAGTEGGRWNVATAEFTLNAVPETLYLKFAATVASVYRLDDVKLYTGNGGQLIDLDNIETPQPSEAKKVTVAEFLAAAEDSTIYELTGEITRMYRENNENDILYGNFYLKDATGEVLIYGLCSPSGEPKHWAESGA
;
A
#
# COMPACT_ATOMS: atom_id res chain seq x y z
N ASP A 1 21.65 8.71 1.58
CA ASP A 1 22.67 9.29 2.49
C ASP A 1 22.00 10.41 3.28
N THR A 2 21.82 10.28 4.59
CA THR A 2 21.00 11.20 5.42
C THR A 2 21.64 12.59 5.64
N GLY A 3 22.70 12.94 4.92
CA GLY A 3 23.43 14.20 5.13
C GLY A 3 24.10 14.35 6.50
N ALA A 4 23.98 13.37 7.38
CA ALA A 4 24.58 13.42 8.71
C ALA A 4 26.09 13.27 8.65
N VAL A 5 26.80 14.06 9.46
CA VAL A 5 28.25 13.90 9.64
C VAL A 5 28.52 12.52 10.22
N ARG A 6 29.28 11.72 9.49
CA ARG A 6 29.71 10.40 9.95
C ARG A 6 31.15 10.50 10.41
N THR A 7 31.41 10.08 11.61
CA THR A 7 32.76 10.03 12.18
C THR A 7 33.12 8.61 12.57
N THR A 8 34.23 8.10 12.09
CA THR A 8 34.79 6.82 12.52
C THR A 8 36.20 6.97 13.00
N VAL A 9 36.59 6.11 13.91
CA VAL A 9 37.98 6.06 14.40
C VAL A 9 38.67 4.85 13.79
N VAL A 10 39.69 5.11 12.99
CA VAL A 10 40.53 4.07 12.42
C VAL A 10 41.78 3.90 13.28
N LYS A 11 41.98 2.71 13.79
CA LYS A 11 43.20 2.36 14.52
C LYS A 11 44.23 1.88 13.51
N VAL A 12 45.29 2.67 13.33
CA VAL A 12 46.42 2.30 12.50
C VAL A 12 47.51 1.69 13.41
N ILE A 13 47.94 0.49 13.08
CA ILE A 13 48.98 -0.24 13.81
C ILE A 13 50.18 -0.39 12.87
N ALA A 14 51.30 0.22 13.22
CA ALA A 14 52.56 -0.03 12.55
C ALA A 14 53.20 -1.30 13.14
N LEU A 15 53.48 -2.27 12.29
CA LEU A 15 54.12 -3.55 12.69
C LEU A 15 55.55 -3.57 12.21
N HIS A 16 56.46 -3.81 13.12
CA HIS A 16 57.86 -4.10 12.77
C HIS A 16 58.03 -5.61 12.60
N LYS A 17 58.66 -6.02 11.50
CA LYS A 17 58.79 -7.43 11.13
C LYS A 17 59.44 -8.33 12.20
N THR A 18 60.27 -7.75 13.08
CA THR A 18 61.01 -8.50 14.09
C THR A 18 60.49 -8.29 15.52
N TYR A 19 59.87 -7.14 15.82
CA TYR A 19 59.54 -6.74 17.20
C TYR A 19 58.02 -6.57 17.48
N GLY A 20 57.16 -6.85 16.50
CA GLY A 20 55.73 -6.68 16.65
C GLY A 20 55.24 -5.23 16.50
N ALA A 21 54.11 -4.92 17.11
CA ALA A 21 53.48 -3.60 16.99
C ALA A 21 54.31 -2.52 17.71
N TRP A 22 54.72 -1.50 16.98
CA TRP A 22 55.60 -0.44 17.48
C TRP A 22 54.85 0.82 17.90
N ASP A 23 53.79 1.17 17.19
CA ASP A 23 52.99 2.36 17.47
C ASP A 23 51.56 2.17 17.03
N THR A 24 50.65 2.80 17.75
CA THR A 24 49.21 2.84 17.40
C THR A 24 48.77 4.29 17.38
N LYS A 25 48.32 4.75 16.23
CA LYS A 25 47.71 6.07 16.11
C LYS A 25 46.20 5.94 15.84
N LYS A 26 45.46 6.75 16.56
CA LYS A 26 44.04 6.96 16.23
C LYS A 26 43.95 8.07 15.18
N VAL A 27 43.37 7.75 14.06
CA VAL A 27 43.00 8.72 13.03
C VAL A 27 41.50 8.87 13.05
N THR A 28 41.02 10.06 13.27
CA THR A 28 39.59 10.37 13.13
C THR A 28 39.38 10.81 11.71
N VAL A 29 38.54 10.06 11.00
CA VAL A 29 38.06 10.43 9.67
C VAL A 29 36.67 11.03 9.85
N SER A 30 36.54 12.30 9.52
CA SER A 30 35.26 13.00 9.52
C SER A 30 34.89 13.32 8.10
N GLN A 31 33.69 12.89 7.69
CA GLN A 31 33.08 13.31 6.45
C GLN A 31 32.07 14.41 6.78
N SER A 32 32.31 15.60 6.29
CA SER A 32 31.29 16.65 6.37
C SER A 32 30.13 16.29 5.45
N ALA A 33 28.91 16.43 5.94
CA ALA A 33 27.76 16.44 5.08
C ALA A 33 27.94 17.58 4.06
N THR A 34 27.92 17.26 2.80
CA THR A 34 27.65 18.29 1.78
C THR A 34 26.19 18.64 1.97
N GLU A 35 25.87 19.82 2.44
CA GLU A 35 24.51 20.31 2.38
C GLU A 35 24.15 20.39 0.90
N THR A 36 23.46 19.38 0.41
CA THR A 36 22.76 19.51 -0.86
C THR A 36 21.71 20.61 -0.64
N PRO A 37 21.69 21.68 -1.44
CA PRO A 37 20.63 22.68 -1.32
C PRO A 37 19.29 21.94 -1.30
N PRO A 38 18.32 22.37 -0.49
CA PRO A 38 16.99 21.81 -0.51
C PRO A 38 16.52 21.79 -1.97
N VAL A 39 16.11 20.61 -2.47
CA VAL A 39 15.47 20.53 -3.78
C VAL A 39 14.17 21.31 -3.64
N GLU A 40 13.95 22.29 -4.52
CA GLU A 40 12.69 22.99 -4.57
C GLU A 40 11.61 21.95 -4.92
N GLU A 41 10.66 21.75 -4.04
CA GLU A 41 9.60 20.77 -4.22
C GLU A 41 8.64 21.28 -5.31
N GLU A 42 8.58 20.59 -6.42
CA GLU A 42 7.66 20.88 -7.51
C GLU A 42 6.48 19.91 -7.44
N LEU A 43 5.24 20.43 -7.49
CA LEU A 43 4.06 19.60 -7.59
C LEU A 43 4.02 18.95 -8.98
N LEU A 44 4.01 17.62 -9.01
CA LEU A 44 3.89 16.83 -10.24
C LEU A 44 2.43 16.46 -10.50
N TYR A 45 1.77 15.94 -9.49
CA TYR A 45 0.37 15.54 -9.54
C TYR A 45 -0.30 15.84 -8.19
N GLY A 46 -1.53 16.33 -8.25
CA GLY A 46 -2.39 16.48 -7.08
C GLY A 46 -3.85 16.21 -7.43
N ASP A 47 -4.62 15.76 -6.45
CA ASP A 47 -6.07 15.73 -6.51
C ASP A 47 -6.64 15.83 -5.07
N ASN A 48 -7.52 16.80 -4.86
CA ASN A 48 -8.25 16.98 -3.62
C ASN A 48 -9.65 16.36 -3.67
N PHE A 49 -10.01 15.71 -4.77
CA PHE A 49 -11.29 15.04 -5.01
C PHE A 49 -12.53 15.94 -4.95
N ASP A 50 -12.36 17.25 -5.08
CA ASP A 50 -13.39 18.28 -4.89
C ASP A 50 -13.98 18.82 -6.21
N GLY A 51 -14.00 18.02 -7.28
CA GLY A 51 -14.61 18.45 -8.55
C GLY A 51 -16.09 18.76 -8.41
N GLU A 52 -16.90 17.78 -8.12
CA GLU A 52 -18.32 17.94 -7.78
C GLU A 52 -18.64 17.21 -6.48
N GLU A 53 -19.57 17.74 -5.68
CA GLU A 53 -19.99 17.11 -4.43
C GLU A 53 -20.78 15.82 -4.66
N ALA A 54 -20.32 14.71 -4.10
CA ALA A 54 -20.99 13.44 -4.16
C ALA A 54 -22.31 13.44 -3.35
N THR A 55 -23.31 12.79 -3.87
CA THR A 55 -24.63 12.65 -3.19
C THR A 55 -25.04 11.18 -3.09
N LYS A 56 -25.87 10.87 -2.08
CA LYS A 56 -26.41 9.51 -1.88
C LYS A 56 -27.55 9.19 -2.86
N THR A 57 -27.39 9.45 -4.14
CA THR A 57 -28.41 9.25 -5.15
C THR A 57 -28.12 8.12 -6.10
N TYR A 58 -26.97 7.49 -5.99
CA TYR A 58 -26.54 6.40 -6.85
C TYR A 58 -27.02 5.05 -6.33
N GLY A 59 -27.66 4.28 -7.20
CA GLY A 59 -28.16 2.94 -6.90
C GLY A 59 -29.51 2.89 -6.19
N SER A 60 -30.06 1.68 -6.06
CA SER A 60 -31.27 1.42 -5.31
C SER A 60 -30.97 1.48 -3.80
N GLY A 61 -31.44 2.51 -3.12
CA GLY A 61 -31.33 2.61 -1.67
C GLY A 61 -30.46 3.71 -1.13
N SER A 62 -30.21 4.77 -1.88
CA SER A 62 -29.47 5.95 -1.42
C SER A 62 -28.03 5.66 -0.97
N SER A 63 -27.30 4.92 -1.77
CA SER A 63 -25.89 4.61 -1.54
C SER A 63 -24.97 5.72 -2.08
N TRP A 64 -23.78 5.85 -1.49
CA TRP A 64 -22.73 6.65 -2.07
C TRP A 64 -22.22 6.01 -3.36
N PRO A 65 -21.88 6.81 -4.40
CA PRO A 65 -21.39 6.28 -5.65
C PRO A 65 -20.00 5.63 -5.49
N TYR A 66 -19.77 4.54 -6.21
CA TYR A 66 -18.40 4.06 -6.43
C TYR A 66 -17.65 5.01 -7.38
N ILE A 67 -16.34 4.96 -7.37
CA ILE A 67 -15.49 5.88 -8.15
C ILE A 67 -15.74 5.84 -9.66
N ASP A 68 -16.08 4.69 -10.21
CA ASP A 68 -16.45 4.48 -11.62
C ASP A 68 -17.84 5.04 -11.97
N GLN A 69 -18.68 5.26 -10.96
CA GLN A 69 -20.03 5.80 -11.11
C GLN A 69 -20.10 7.33 -11.01
N PHE A 70 -19.04 7.93 -10.48
CA PHE A 70 -19.00 9.38 -10.24
C PHE A 70 -17.62 9.97 -10.54
N PRO A 71 -17.14 9.93 -11.80
CA PRO A 71 -15.82 10.45 -12.15
C PRO A 71 -15.66 11.97 -11.95
N GLN A 72 -16.77 12.71 -11.78
CA GLN A 72 -16.78 14.15 -11.53
C GLN A 72 -16.18 14.56 -10.19
N PHE A 73 -15.86 13.63 -9.32
CA PHE A 73 -15.15 13.91 -8.07
C PHE A 73 -13.74 14.45 -8.31
N ALA A 74 -13.12 14.10 -9.43
CA ALA A 74 -11.75 14.44 -9.74
C ALA A 74 -11.55 15.97 -9.89
N ASN A 75 -10.53 16.49 -9.25
CA ASN A 75 -10.08 17.88 -9.34
C ASN A 75 -8.55 17.92 -9.42
N GLN A 76 -8.06 17.39 -10.53
CA GLN A 76 -6.64 17.14 -10.77
C GLN A 76 -5.84 18.41 -11.01
N GLU A 77 -4.61 18.45 -10.53
CA GLU A 77 -3.65 19.53 -10.72
C GLU A 77 -2.23 18.98 -10.96
N GLY A 78 -1.36 19.81 -11.51
CA GLY A 78 0.03 19.51 -11.78
C GLY A 78 0.30 18.98 -13.19
N PRO A 79 1.56 19.13 -13.67
CA PRO A 79 1.93 18.80 -15.05
C PRO A 79 1.86 17.30 -15.39
N ALA A 80 1.94 16.43 -14.39
CA ALA A 80 1.87 14.98 -14.58
C ALA A 80 0.43 14.42 -14.53
N ALA A 81 -0.58 15.29 -14.42
CA ALA A 81 -1.98 14.88 -14.25
C ALA A 81 -2.74 14.64 -15.58
N GLU A 82 -2.21 15.07 -16.72
CA GLU A 82 -2.94 15.10 -18.01
C GLU A 82 -3.62 13.78 -18.39
N ASN A 83 -2.94 12.65 -18.13
CA ASN A 83 -3.44 11.31 -18.50
C ASN A 83 -3.90 10.50 -17.29
N VAL A 84 -4.00 11.11 -16.12
CA VAL A 84 -4.37 10.40 -14.91
C VAL A 84 -5.82 9.95 -14.97
N THR A 85 -6.02 8.69 -14.60
CA THR A 85 -7.33 8.07 -14.43
C THR A 85 -7.38 7.34 -13.09
N TYR A 86 -8.57 6.96 -12.66
CA TYR A 86 -8.78 6.28 -11.39
C TYR A 86 -9.41 4.92 -11.59
N SER A 87 -9.02 3.98 -10.73
CA SER A 87 -9.64 2.68 -10.61
C SER A 87 -9.65 2.23 -9.15
N GLY A 88 -10.44 1.22 -8.82
CA GLY A 88 -10.49 0.71 -7.47
C GLY A 88 -11.54 -0.34 -7.25
N LYS A 89 -11.51 -0.94 -6.06
CA LYS A 89 -12.46 -1.95 -5.63
C LYS A 89 -12.90 -1.66 -4.20
N GLY A 90 -14.20 -1.66 -3.96
CA GLY A 90 -14.75 -1.45 -2.62
C GLY A 90 -14.58 -0.03 -2.08
N VAL A 91 -14.32 0.94 -2.97
CA VAL A 91 -14.17 2.36 -2.63
C VAL A 91 -15.32 3.19 -3.20
N SER A 92 -15.75 4.18 -2.43
CA SER A 92 -16.82 5.11 -2.83
C SER A 92 -16.41 6.56 -2.59
N VAL A 93 -16.92 7.46 -3.42
CA VAL A 93 -16.81 8.90 -3.18
C VAL A 93 -17.88 9.31 -2.18
N ARG A 94 -17.48 10.00 -1.12
CA ARG A 94 -18.41 10.46 -0.08
C ARG A 94 -18.23 11.94 0.19
N ALA A 95 -19.33 12.66 0.26
CA ALA A 95 -19.29 14.05 0.69
C ALA A 95 -18.75 14.17 2.12
N ASN A 96 -17.92 15.18 2.34
CA ASN A 96 -17.52 15.59 3.67
C ASN A 96 -18.75 16.20 4.38
N SER A 97 -19.07 15.69 5.56
CA SER A 97 -20.16 16.24 6.35
C SER A 97 -19.61 17.23 7.39
N THR A 98 -20.46 18.16 7.81
CA THR A 98 -20.11 19.11 8.88
C THR A 98 -19.75 18.43 10.20
N SER A 99 -20.25 17.24 10.46
CA SER A 99 -19.84 16.43 11.62
C SER A 99 -18.46 15.79 11.48
N ASN A 100 -17.94 15.70 10.27
CA ASN A 100 -16.58 15.25 9.98
C ASN A 100 -15.59 16.40 9.85
N SER A 101 -16.07 17.64 9.82
CA SER A 101 -15.28 18.88 9.72
C SER A 101 -14.52 19.24 11.01
N GLN A 102 -14.21 18.28 11.85
CA GLN A 102 -13.19 18.43 12.88
C GLN A 102 -11.78 18.34 12.29
N TYR A 103 -11.65 18.87 11.10
CA TYR A 103 -10.41 19.10 10.40
C TYR A 103 -9.87 20.44 10.87
N SER A 104 -9.10 20.49 11.92
CA SER A 104 -8.68 21.81 12.35
C SER A 104 -7.57 22.31 11.54
N ASP A 105 -6.69 21.85 10.91
CA ASP A 105 -5.58 22.52 10.23
C ASP A 105 -5.07 21.75 9.00
N TYR A 106 -5.83 20.73 8.57
CA TYR A 106 -5.31 19.90 7.53
C TYR A 106 -6.38 19.09 6.81
N ALA A 107 -5.98 18.66 5.66
CA ALA A 107 -6.47 17.69 4.72
C ALA A 107 -7.65 16.84 5.14
N GLY A 108 -8.44 16.46 4.22
CA GLY A 108 -9.76 15.92 4.40
C GLY A 108 -10.74 17.07 4.50
N SER A 109 -10.47 18.08 3.76
CA SER A 109 -11.28 19.28 3.62
C SER A 109 -12.08 19.26 2.32
N GLY A 110 -12.81 20.30 2.06
CA GLY A 110 -13.56 20.48 0.84
C GLY A 110 -14.80 19.60 0.73
N LEU A 111 -15.11 19.15 -0.48
CA LEU A 111 -16.40 18.52 -0.80
C LEU A 111 -16.43 17.02 -0.52
N ASN A 112 -15.37 16.31 -0.86
CA ASN A 112 -15.38 14.85 -0.89
C ASN A 112 -14.17 14.22 -0.21
N ASN A 113 -14.29 12.92 0.01
CA ASN A 113 -13.20 12.00 0.33
C ASN A 113 -13.44 10.65 -0.35
N ILE A 114 -12.41 9.86 -0.53
CA ILE A 114 -12.49 8.46 -0.95
C ILE A 114 -12.62 7.58 0.29
N PHE A 115 -13.72 6.87 0.40
CA PHE A 115 -14.01 5.97 1.51
C PHE A 115 -13.70 4.53 1.13
N PHE A 116 -12.94 3.84 1.98
CA PHE A 116 -12.53 2.46 1.82
C PHE A 116 -13.39 1.54 2.67
N GLY A 117 -14.00 0.55 2.02
CA GLY A 117 -14.58 -0.60 2.72
C GLY A 117 -13.53 -1.63 3.11
N SER A 118 -13.98 -2.80 3.51
CA SER A 118 -13.10 -3.92 3.84
C SER A 118 -12.34 -4.42 2.61
N SER A 119 -11.03 -4.62 2.74
CA SER A 119 -10.16 -5.11 1.66
C SER A 119 -10.30 -4.31 0.35
N ALA A 120 -10.49 -3.00 0.49
CA ALA A 120 -10.68 -2.07 -0.62
C ALA A 120 -9.35 -1.48 -1.08
N TYR A 121 -9.31 -1.06 -2.34
CA TYR A 121 -8.18 -0.27 -2.85
C TYR A 121 -8.64 0.82 -3.81
N PHE A 122 -7.86 1.90 -3.85
CA PHE A 122 -7.97 3.01 -4.80
C PHE A 122 -6.64 3.16 -5.53
N GLN A 123 -6.70 3.39 -6.84
CA GLN A 123 -5.52 3.57 -7.68
C GLN A 123 -5.59 4.89 -8.44
N VAL A 124 -4.46 5.57 -8.47
CA VAL A 124 -4.16 6.68 -9.37
C VAL A 124 -3.29 6.12 -10.48
N ASN A 125 -3.79 6.13 -11.71
CA ASN A 125 -3.14 5.50 -12.85
C ASN A 125 -2.56 6.55 -13.79
N ASN A 126 -1.44 6.21 -14.47
CA ASN A 126 -0.85 6.98 -15.55
C ASN A 126 -0.31 8.37 -15.17
N ILE A 127 0.33 8.51 -14.01
CA ILE A 127 1.08 9.71 -13.68
C ILE A 127 2.33 9.75 -14.57
N THR A 128 2.48 10.77 -15.39
CA THR A 128 3.62 10.90 -16.31
C THR A 128 4.80 11.56 -15.60
N LEU A 129 5.95 10.88 -15.56
CA LEU A 129 7.18 11.44 -14.99
C LEU A 129 8.15 11.88 -16.08
N ALA A 130 8.87 12.96 -15.83
CA ALA A 130 9.96 13.42 -16.67
C ALA A 130 11.30 12.81 -16.26
N GLU A 131 12.27 12.83 -17.15
CA GLU A 131 13.64 12.40 -16.85
C GLU A 131 14.20 13.14 -15.63
N GLY A 132 14.82 12.39 -14.72
CA GLY A 132 15.36 12.93 -13.46
C GLY A 132 14.39 12.99 -12.30
N GLN A 133 13.10 12.76 -12.49
CA GLN A 133 12.07 12.77 -11.44
C GLN A 133 11.99 11.41 -10.69
N GLN A 134 13.12 10.88 -10.26
CA GLN A 134 13.16 9.63 -9.51
C GLN A 134 13.05 9.81 -7.99
N ASN A 135 13.37 10.99 -7.47
CA ASN A 135 13.23 11.32 -6.05
C ASN A 135 11.88 11.99 -5.85
N LEU A 136 11.01 11.33 -5.11
CA LEU A 136 9.61 11.70 -5.00
C LEU A 136 9.19 11.86 -3.55
N LYS A 137 8.24 12.77 -3.34
CA LYS A 137 7.55 12.98 -2.07
C LYS A 137 6.05 12.88 -2.30
N LEU A 138 5.43 11.91 -1.65
CA LEU A 138 3.97 11.73 -1.66
C LEU A 138 3.40 12.25 -0.34
N THR A 139 2.40 13.11 -0.42
CA THR A 139 1.59 13.51 0.73
C THR A 139 0.13 13.16 0.49
N PHE A 140 -0.56 12.79 1.56
CA PHE A 140 -2.01 12.55 1.49
C PHE A 140 -2.64 12.69 2.86
N GLY A 141 -3.93 13.02 2.88
CA GLY A 141 -4.76 12.97 4.05
C GLY A 141 -5.34 11.59 4.28
N SER A 142 -5.34 11.14 5.50
CA SER A 142 -6.07 9.92 5.83
C SER A 142 -6.70 9.96 7.22
N GLU A 143 -7.83 9.28 7.34
CA GLU A 143 -8.56 9.08 8.59
C GLU A 143 -8.89 7.61 8.74
N LYS A 144 -8.60 7.04 9.91
CA LYS A 144 -9.24 5.77 10.30
C LYS A 144 -10.62 6.10 10.84
N TYR A 145 -11.65 5.76 10.07
CA TYR A 145 -13.02 6.01 10.46
C TYR A 145 -13.59 4.85 11.24
N THR A 146 -13.98 5.10 12.48
CA THR A 146 -14.82 4.19 13.29
C THR A 146 -15.80 5.02 14.10
N GLN A 147 -17.02 4.54 14.25
CA GLN A 147 -18.01 5.21 15.08
C GLN A 147 -17.66 5.07 16.56
N ASP A 148 -17.24 3.87 16.93
CA ASP A 148 -16.89 3.51 18.31
C ASP A 148 -15.59 2.72 18.28
N GLY A 149 -14.53 3.20 18.94
CA GLY A 149 -13.30 2.45 19.10
C GLY A 149 -12.02 3.19 18.75
N ASP A 150 -10.96 2.45 18.53
CA ASP A 150 -9.61 2.95 18.26
C ASP A 150 -9.53 3.60 16.87
N ARG A 151 -9.32 4.91 16.85
CA ARG A 151 -9.13 5.73 15.65
C ARG A 151 -7.67 5.95 15.29
N THR A 152 -6.77 5.28 15.98
CA THR A 152 -5.34 5.38 15.69
C THR A 152 -5.08 4.81 14.30
N PHE A 153 -4.48 5.61 13.45
CA PHE A 153 -4.06 5.14 12.13
C PHE A 153 -2.97 4.08 12.27
N LYS A 154 -3.06 3.05 11.44
CA LYS A 154 -2.11 1.93 11.45
C LYS A 154 -1.61 1.66 10.04
N ASN A 155 -0.29 1.77 9.84
CA ASN A 155 0.35 1.56 8.55
C ASN A 155 0.11 0.15 8.01
N GLU A 156 0.04 -0.84 8.89
CA GLU A 156 -0.25 -2.22 8.53
C GLU A 156 -1.68 -2.46 8.03
N GLU A 157 -2.59 -1.55 8.37
CA GLU A 157 -4.00 -1.60 7.95
C GLU A 157 -4.27 -0.77 6.67
N PHE A 158 -3.43 0.25 6.40
CA PHE A 158 -3.57 1.11 5.22
C PHE A 158 -2.22 1.25 4.53
N ARG A 159 -2.06 0.56 3.41
CA ARG A 159 -0.79 0.41 2.71
C ARG A 159 -0.75 1.20 1.42
N ILE A 160 0.46 1.63 1.06
CA ILE A 160 0.72 2.40 -0.15
C ILE A 160 1.65 1.61 -1.04
N TYR A 161 1.36 1.61 -2.33
CA TYR A 161 2.15 0.92 -3.32
C TYR A 161 2.40 1.81 -4.53
N VAL A 162 3.50 1.54 -5.21
CA VAL A 162 3.83 2.11 -6.53
C VAL A 162 4.06 1.00 -7.54
N SER A 163 3.77 1.31 -8.80
CA SER A 163 3.98 0.40 -9.92
C SER A 163 4.36 1.19 -11.17
N LYS A 164 5.05 0.54 -12.11
CA LYS A 164 5.34 1.09 -13.44
C LYS A 164 4.36 0.63 -14.52
N ASP A 165 3.52 -0.35 -14.23
CA ASP A 165 2.64 -1.01 -15.20
C ASP A 165 1.22 -1.30 -14.69
N GLY A 166 0.94 -0.96 -13.42
CA GLY A 166 -0.34 -1.22 -12.76
C GLY A 166 -0.58 -2.69 -12.37
N ASN A 167 0.39 -3.59 -12.62
CA ASN A 167 0.27 -5.03 -12.34
C ASN A 167 1.17 -5.47 -11.19
N ALA A 168 2.47 -5.18 -11.28
CA ALA A 168 3.43 -5.49 -10.24
C ALA A 168 3.58 -4.28 -9.30
N TRP A 169 3.45 -4.48 -7.99
CA TRP A 169 3.35 -3.42 -7.00
C TRP A 169 4.43 -3.52 -5.94
N ALA A 170 5.23 -2.46 -5.80
CA ALA A 170 6.19 -2.31 -4.71
C ALA A 170 5.59 -1.49 -3.58
N GLU A 171 5.76 -1.92 -2.34
CA GLU A 171 5.22 -1.24 -1.17
C GLU A 171 6.13 -0.09 -0.72
N ILE A 172 5.53 1.08 -0.49
CA ILE A 172 6.15 2.17 0.26
C ILE A 172 5.88 1.91 1.75
N LYS A 173 6.90 1.42 2.45
CA LYS A 173 6.80 1.01 3.87
C LYS A 173 7.11 2.16 4.82
N GLU A 174 7.95 3.10 4.38
CA GLU A 174 8.45 4.17 5.21
C GLU A 174 7.67 5.46 4.92
N TYR A 175 6.75 5.80 5.81
CA TYR A 175 6.09 7.09 5.80
C TYR A 175 5.77 7.58 7.21
N THR A 176 5.76 8.89 7.36
CA THR A 176 5.48 9.56 8.63
C THR A 176 4.04 10.03 8.66
N PHE A 177 3.56 10.23 9.86
CA PHE A 177 2.21 10.66 10.14
C PHE A 177 2.23 11.86 11.07
N ALA A 178 1.65 12.97 10.65
CA ALA A 178 1.43 14.15 11.49
C ALA A 178 -0.06 14.37 11.66
N GLY A 179 -0.56 14.14 12.87
CA GLY A 179 -1.92 14.45 13.26
C GLY A 179 -2.08 15.90 13.69
N THR A 180 -3.28 16.43 13.56
CA THR A 180 -3.66 17.71 14.14
C THR A 180 -4.27 17.49 15.52
N GLU A 181 -3.92 18.33 16.48
CA GLU A 181 -4.46 18.23 17.84
C GLU A 181 -5.99 18.42 17.80
N GLY A 182 -6.71 17.38 18.28
CA GLY A 182 -8.17 17.35 18.24
C GLY A 182 -8.78 17.01 16.87
N GLY A 183 -7.98 16.84 15.84
CA GLY A 183 -8.40 16.41 14.50
C GLY A 183 -8.50 14.90 14.38
N ARG A 184 -9.33 14.43 13.45
CA ARG A 184 -9.46 13.00 13.12
C ARG A 184 -8.58 12.63 11.95
N TRP A 185 -8.24 13.58 11.12
CA TRP A 185 -7.41 13.45 9.95
C TRP A 185 -5.94 13.64 10.28
N ASN A 186 -5.13 12.97 9.52
CA ASN A 186 -3.68 13.04 9.63
C ASN A 186 -3.07 13.26 8.24
N VAL A 187 -1.94 13.98 8.20
CA VAL A 187 -1.12 14.08 7.00
C VAL A 187 -0.09 12.97 7.01
N ALA A 188 -0.11 12.14 5.99
CA ALA A 188 0.98 11.22 5.73
C ALA A 188 1.98 11.84 4.75
N THR A 189 3.25 11.56 4.96
CA THR A 189 4.34 11.95 4.06
C THR A 189 5.26 10.76 3.85
N ALA A 190 5.42 10.37 2.59
CA ALA A 190 6.34 9.32 2.17
C ALA A 190 7.39 9.89 1.23
N GLU A 191 8.67 9.70 1.52
CA GLU A 191 9.77 10.06 0.63
C GLU A 191 10.42 8.79 0.10
N PHE A 192 10.56 8.69 -1.21
CA PHE A 192 11.10 7.51 -1.85
C PHE A 192 11.89 7.84 -3.11
N THR A 193 12.73 6.92 -3.52
CA THR A 193 13.57 7.01 -4.72
C THR A 193 13.29 5.81 -5.60
N LEU A 194 12.90 6.03 -6.85
CA LEU A 194 12.77 4.98 -7.85
C LEU A 194 14.15 4.59 -8.40
N ASN A 195 14.41 3.30 -8.61
CA ASN A 195 15.64 2.82 -9.26
C ASN A 195 15.83 3.38 -10.67
N ALA A 196 14.74 3.61 -11.38
CA ALA A 196 14.66 4.28 -12.68
C ALA A 196 13.33 5.01 -12.80
N VAL A 197 13.29 6.08 -13.58
CA VAL A 197 12.04 6.81 -13.87
C VAL A 197 11.25 5.99 -14.89
N PRO A 198 10.05 5.50 -14.54
CA PRO A 198 9.17 4.83 -15.49
C PRO A 198 8.50 5.86 -16.42
N GLU A 199 8.05 5.42 -17.60
CA GLU A 199 7.24 6.24 -18.50
C GLU A 199 5.95 6.72 -17.81
N THR A 200 5.34 5.82 -17.04
CA THR A 200 4.16 6.11 -16.22
C THR A 200 4.32 5.51 -14.83
N LEU A 201 3.84 6.23 -13.83
CA LEU A 201 3.77 5.77 -12.45
C LEU A 201 2.32 5.55 -12.05
N TYR A 202 2.09 4.50 -11.30
CA TYR A 202 0.81 4.16 -10.69
C TYR A 202 0.95 4.20 -9.17
N LEU A 203 -0.02 4.78 -8.49
CA LEU A 203 -0.12 4.74 -7.03
C LEU A 203 -1.31 3.87 -6.64
N LYS A 204 -1.19 3.10 -5.56
CA LYS A 204 -2.29 2.35 -4.98
C LYS A 204 -2.31 2.53 -3.47
N PHE A 205 -3.49 2.87 -2.97
CA PHE A 205 -3.81 2.91 -1.55
C PHE A 205 -4.73 1.74 -1.26
N ALA A 206 -4.44 0.97 -0.21
CA ALA A 206 -5.20 -0.24 0.09
C ALA A 206 -5.47 -0.39 1.58
N ALA A 207 -6.75 -0.59 1.92
CA ALA A 207 -7.15 -1.04 3.25
C ALA A 207 -7.08 -2.57 3.30
N THR A 208 -6.30 -3.11 4.23
CA THR A 208 -6.02 -4.56 4.30
C THR A 208 -6.91 -5.34 5.27
N VAL A 209 -7.70 -4.64 6.08
CA VAL A 209 -8.58 -5.25 7.08
C VAL A 209 -10.01 -4.68 6.98
N ALA A 210 -10.93 -5.23 7.76
CA ALA A 210 -12.33 -4.76 7.86
C ALA A 210 -12.47 -3.36 8.49
N SER A 211 -11.39 -2.64 8.68
CA SER A 211 -11.39 -1.25 9.15
C SER A 211 -11.68 -0.31 8.01
N VAL A 212 -12.44 0.72 8.30
CA VAL A 212 -12.78 1.76 7.34
C VAL A 212 -11.78 2.90 7.41
N TYR A 213 -11.28 3.28 6.24
CA TYR A 213 -10.35 4.39 6.06
C TYR A 213 -10.94 5.41 5.09
N ARG A 214 -10.39 6.61 5.13
CA ARG A 214 -10.66 7.66 4.16
C ARG A 214 -9.35 8.22 3.65
N LEU A 215 -9.36 8.66 2.41
CA LEU A 215 -8.23 9.28 1.72
C LEU A 215 -8.69 10.60 1.13
N ASP A 216 -7.81 11.61 1.21
CA ASP A 216 -8.04 12.92 0.64
C ASP A 216 -6.72 13.60 0.28
N ASP A 217 -6.76 14.68 -0.52
CA ASP A 217 -5.62 15.56 -0.82
C ASP A 217 -4.34 14.82 -1.21
N VAL A 218 -4.42 13.91 -2.16
CA VAL A 218 -3.25 13.18 -2.65
C VAL A 218 -2.38 14.08 -3.50
N LYS A 219 -1.09 14.25 -3.12
CA LYS A 219 -0.13 15.07 -3.86
C LYS A 219 1.21 14.39 -4.00
N LEU A 220 1.74 14.39 -5.21
CA LEU A 220 3.05 13.88 -5.54
C LEU A 220 3.94 15.03 -5.99
N TYR A 221 5.08 15.18 -5.34
CA TYR A 221 6.08 16.21 -5.61
C TYR A 221 7.42 15.58 -6.03
N THR A 222 8.29 16.37 -6.65
CA THR A 222 9.71 16.11 -6.58
C THR A 222 10.17 16.20 -5.12
N GLY A 223 11.16 15.38 -4.74
CA GLY A 223 11.61 15.31 -3.35
C GLY A 223 13.12 15.10 -3.23
N ASN A 224 13.57 14.92 -2.00
CA ASN A 224 14.98 14.66 -1.71
C ASN A 224 15.36 13.18 -1.83
N GLY A 225 14.37 12.31 -2.09
CA GLY A 225 14.53 10.86 -2.07
C GLY A 225 14.39 10.28 -0.65
N GLY A 226 14.29 8.95 -0.59
CA GLY A 226 14.05 8.23 0.66
C GLY A 226 14.18 6.73 0.46
N GLN A 227 13.16 5.97 0.83
CA GLN A 227 13.12 4.52 0.61
C GLN A 227 13.41 4.20 -0.86
N LEU A 228 14.43 3.37 -1.12
CA LEU A 228 14.70 2.92 -2.48
C LEU A 228 13.63 1.91 -2.91
N ILE A 229 13.00 2.18 -4.04
CA ILE A 229 12.00 1.32 -4.68
C ILE A 229 12.56 0.82 -6.00
N ASP A 230 12.76 -0.48 -6.11
CA ASP A 230 13.17 -1.13 -7.35
C ASP A 230 11.93 -1.67 -8.08
N LEU A 231 11.50 -0.95 -9.13
CA LEU A 231 10.34 -1.31 -9.93
C LEU A 231 10.64 -2.39 -10.99
N ASP A 232 11.90 -2.77 -11.15
CA ASP A 232 12.31 -3.84 -12.08
C ASP A 232 12.39 -5.19 -11.39
N ASN A 233 12.73 -5.16 -10.08
CA ASN A 233 12.85 -6.36 -9.26
C ASN A 233 11.89 -6.25 -8.07
N ILE A 234 10.60 -6.10 -8.36
CA ILE A 234 9.58 -6.14 -7.32
C ILE A 234 9.61 -7.54 -6.73
N GLU A 235 10.03 -7.64 -5.48
CA GLU A 235 9.79 -8.86 -4.71
C GLU A 235 8.27 -9.04 -4.62
N THR A 236 7.69 -9.74 -5.58
CA THR A 236 6.41 -10.39 -5.29
C THR A 236 6.69 -11.22 -4.03
N PRO A 237 5.89 -11.07 -2.97
CA PRO A 237 6.01 -11.98 -1.83
C PRO A 237 6.00 -13.38 -2.44
N GLN A 238 7.18 -14.00 -2.50
CA GLN A 238 7.21 -15.41 -2.87
C GLN A 238 6.31 -16.04 -1.82
N PRO A 239 5.28 -16.78 -2.20
CA PRO A 239 4.51 -17.50 -1.21
C PRO A 239 5.57 -18.24 -0.39
N SER A 240 5.65 -17.96 0.91
CA SER A 240 6.53 -18.71 1.81
C SER A 240 6.31 -20.15 1.42
N GLU A 241 7.39 -20.92 1.11
CA GLU A 241 7.22 -22.27 0.58
C GLU A 241 6.13 -22.95 1.37
N ALA A 242 5.05 -23.31 0.68
CA ALA A 242 3.86 -23.80 1.35
C ALA A 242 4.26 -25.02 2.17
N LYS A 243 4.01 -24.99 3.45
CA LYS A 243 4.34 -26.07 4.35
C LYS A 243 3.44 -27.27 4.02
N LYS A 244 4.02 -28.33 3.48
CA LYS A 244 3.28 -29.58 3.22
C LYS A 244 2.87 -30.23 4.53
N VAL A 245 1.57 -30.38 4.72
CA VAL A 245 1.00 -30.94 5.94
C VAL A 245 -0.20 -31.83 5.61
N THR A 246 -0.55 -32.70 6.53
CA THR A 246 -1.80 -33.45 6.50
C THR A 246 -2.98 -32.57 6.91
N VAL A 247 -4.21 -33.01 6.61
CA VAL A 247 -5.43 -32.32 7.02
C VAL A 247 -5.51 -32.19 8.55
N ALA A 248 -5.11 -33.22 9.30
CA ALA A 248 -5.11 -33.15 10.76
C ALA A 248 -4.12 -32.13 11.31
N GLU A 249 -2.92 -32.04 10.73
CA GLU A 249 -1.92 -31.04 11.13
C GLU A 249 -2.36 -29.63 10.78
N PHE A 250 -2.99 -29.43 9.62
CA PHE A 250 -3.56 -28.15 9.23
C PHE A 250 -4.65 -27.70 10.21
N LEU A 251 -5.58 -28.57 10.55
CA LEU A 251 -6.66 -28.26 11.50
C LEU A 251 -6.17 -27.98 12.92
N ALA A 252 -4.99 -28.50 13.28
CA ALA A 252 -4.36 -28.24 14.58
C ALA A 252 -3.42 -27.03 14.57
N ALA A 253 -3.14 -26.44 13.41
CA ALA A 253 -2.26 -25.28 13.29
C ALA A 253 -2.90 -24.03 13.85
N ALA A 254 -2.08 -23.08 14.30
CA ALA A 254 -2.55 -21.75 14.70
C ALA A 254 -3.02 -20.97 13.48
N GLU A 255 -3.99 -20.09 13.67
CA GLU A 255 -4.41 -19.13 12.66
C GLU A 255 -3.35 -18.02 12.55
N ASP A 256 -2.49 -18.14 11.55
CA ASP A 256 -1.43 -17.18 11.25
C ASP A 256 -1.28 -16.99 9.73
N SER A 257 -0.23 -16.32 9.29
CA SER A 257 0.05 -16.07 7.87
C SER A 257 0.76 -17.22 7.15
N THR A 258 0.91 -18.39 7.77
CA THR A 258 1.58 -19.56 7.16
C THR A 258 0.74 -20.10 6.02
N ILE A 259 1.39 -20.31 4.86
CA ILE A 259 0.75 -20.96 3.72
C ILE A 259 0.97 -22.47 3.84
N TYR A 260 -0.10 -23.23 3.69
CA TYR A 260 -0.06 -24.70 3.76
C TYR A 260 -0.39 -25.32 2.41
N GLU A 261 0.31 -26.38 2.06
CA GLU A 261 -0.02 -27.26 0.92
C GLU A 261 -0.69 -28.52 1.46
N LEU A 262 -1.93 -28.75 1.05
CA LEU A 262 -2.71 -29.94 1.35
C LEU A 262 -2.85 -30.80 0.08
N THR A 263 -2.79 -32.10 0.25
CA THR A 263 -3.04 -33.07 -0.82
C THR A 263 -4.11 -34.06 -0.36
N GLY A 264 -5.13 -34.27 -1.18
CA GLY A 264 -6.23 -35.16 -0.83
C GLY A 264 -7.21 -35.35 -1.97
N GLU A 265 -8.29 -36.07 -1.69
CA GLU A 265 -9.40 -36.32 -2.59
C GLU A 265 -10.53 -35.33 -2.31
N ILE A 266 -11.15 -34.75 -3.36
CA ILE A 266 -12.37 -33.96 -3.23
C ILE A 266 -13.52 -34.94 -3.05
N THR A 267 -14.15 -34.91 -1.87
CA THR A 267 -15.21 -35.87 -1.54
C THR A 267 -16.59 -35.37 -1.93
N ARG A 268 -16.83 -34.08 -1.80
CA ARG A 268 -18.10 -33.44 -2.18
C ARG A 268 -17.95 -31.94 -2.25
N MET A 269 -18.88 -31.27 -2.94
CA MET A 269 -19.06 -29.81 -2.85
C MET A 269 -19.65 -29.43 -1.49
N TYR A 270 -19.40 -28.18 -1.04
CA TYR A 270 -19.93 -27.70 0.25
C TYR A 270 -21.44 -27.77 0.33
N ARG A 271 -22.12 -27.24 -0.69
CA ARG A 271 -23.59 -27.38 -0.87
C ARG A 271 -23.83 -27.83 -2.31
N GLU A 272 -24.14 -29.10 -2.49
CA GLU A 272 -24.17 -29.77 -3.80
C GLU A 272 -25.04 -29.12 -4.87
N ASN A 273 -26.11 -28.41 -4.47
CA ASN A 273 -27.04 -27.75 -5.38
C ASN A 273 -26.90 -26.22 -5.40
N ASN A 274 -25.84 -25.67 -4.83
CA ASN A 274 -25.61 -24.24 -4.83
C ASN A 274 -24.66 -23.84 -5.95
N GLU A 275 -25.17 -23.10 -6.93
CA GLU A 275 -24.42 -22.68 -8.11
C GLU A 275 -23.16 -21.87 -7.75
N ASN A 276 -23.24 -21.02 -6.71
CA ASN A 276 -22.08 -20.24 -6.26
C ASN A 276 -20.98 -21.12 -5.64
N ASP A 277 -21.34 -22.15 -4.86
CA ASP A 277 -20.35 -23.04 -4.27
C ASP A 277 -19.63 -23.86 -5.35
N ILE A 278 -20.36 -24.28 -6.38
CA ILE A 278 -19.77 -24.94 -7.54
C ILE A 278 -18.90 -23.95 -8.32
N LEU A 279 -19.41 -22.74 -8.58
CA LEU A 279 -18.70 -21.72 -9.37
C LEU A 279 -17.36 -21.32 -8.74
N TYR A 280 -17.33 -21.13 -7.42
CA TYR A 280 -16.14 -20.68 -6.69
C TYR A 280 -15.31 -21.82 -6.11
N GLY A 281 -15.71 -23.08 -6.30
CA GLY A 281 -14.96 -24.25 -5.85
C GLY A 281 -14.92 -24.39 -4.33
N ASN A 282 -16.10 -24.30 -3.68
CA ASN A 282 -16.24 -24.61 -2.25
C ASN A 282 -16.47 -26.11 -2.09
N PHE A 283 -15.46 -26.83 -1.59
CA PHE A 283 -15.51 -28.29 -1.52
C PHE A 283 -14.82 -28.84 -0.27
N TYR A 284 -15.08 -30.09 0.02
CA TYR A 284 -14.36 -30.83 1.06
C TYR A 284 -13.20 -31.61 0.47
N LEU A 285 -12.01 -31.36 1.04
CA LEU A 285 -10.78 -32.10 0.76
C LEU A 285 -10.53 -33.10 1.88
N LYS A 286 -10.26 -34.35 1.54
CA LYS A 286 -10.01 -35.42 2.48
C LYS A 286 -8.68 -36.11 2.18
N ASP A 287 -7.90 -36.37 3.23
CA ASP A 287 -6.76 -37.28 3.21
C ASP A 287 -6.97 -38.45 4.20
N ALA A 288 -5.93 -39.19 4.46
CA ALA A 288 -5.96 -40.34 5.41
C ALA A 288 -6.17 -39.87 6.87
N THR A 289 -5.96 -38.62 7.18
CA THR A 289 -5.98 -38.05 8.56
C THR A 289 -7.23 -37.25 8.91
N GLY A 290 -7.97 -36.78 7.90
CA GLY A 290 -9.17 -36.00 8.14
C GLY A 290 -9.81 -35.42 6.88
N GLU A 291 -10.81 -34.57 7.07
CA GLU A 291 -11.51 -33.84 6.04
C GLU A 291 -11.60 -32.36 6.44
N VAL A 292 -11.38 -31.45 5.47
CA VAL A 292 -11.43 -30.01 5.68
C VAL A 292 -12.23 -29.33 4.57
N LEU A 293 -12.97 -28.27 4.92
CA LEU A 293 -13.64 -27.42 3.93
C LEU A 293 -12.63 -26.43 3.32
N ILE A 294 -12.49 -26.48 2.02
CA ILE A 294 -11.83 -25.45 1.21
C ILE A 294 -12.90 -24.48 0.75
N TYR A 295 -12.73 -23.20 1.05
CA TYR A 295 -13.73 -22.19 0.75
C TYR A 295 -13.16 -21.15 -0.23
N GLY A 296 -13.56 -21.30 -1.50
CA GLY A 296 -13.13 -20.44 -2.60
C GLY A 296 -11.77 -20.84 -3.20
N LEU A 297 -11.67 -20.65 -4.50
CA LEU A 297 -10.40 -20.72 -5.23
C LEU A 297 -9.94 -19.31 -5.58
N CYS A 298 -8.65 -19.10 -5.42
CA CYS A 298 -8.01 -17.84 -5.77
C CYS A 298 -6.86 -18.08 -6.75
N SER A 299 -6.54 -17.07 -7.55
CA SER A 299 -5.28 -17.03 -8.28
C SER A 299 -4.09 -16.92 -7.32
N PRO A 300 -2.85 -17.13 -7.76
CA PRO A 300 -1.67 -16.89 -6.94
C PRO A 300 -1.56 -15.45 -6.39
N SER A 301 -2.22 -14.49 -7.05
CA SER A 301 -2.34 -13.09 -6.59
C SER A 301 -3.48 -12.86 -5.58
N GLY A 302 -4.24 -13.90 -5.21
CA GLY A 302 -5.35 -13.81 -4.26
C GLY A 302 -6.69 -13.38 -4.85
N GLU A 303 -6.79 -13.19 -6.17
CA GLU A 303 -8.06 -12.86 -6.82
C GLU A 303 -8.98 -14.10 -6.87
N PRO A 304 -10.28 -13.96 -6.59
CA PRO A 304 -11.24 -15.05 -6.71
C PRO A 304 -11.21 -15.66 -8.11
N LYS A 305 -11.24 -16.98 -8.18
CA LYS A 305 -11.19 -17.72 -9.43
C LYS A 305 -12.35 -18.68 -9.55
N HIS A 306 -12.97 -18.74 -10.73
CA HIS A 306 -14.00 -19.72 -10.97
C HIS A 306 -13.41 -21.14 -11.12
N TRP A 307 -14.14 -22.14 -10.67
CA TRP A 307 -13.71 -23.54 -10.75
C TRP A 307 -13.28 -23.97 -12.15
N ALA A 308 -14.04 -23.57 -13.17
CA ALA A 308 -13.73 -23.88 -14.58
C ALA A 308 -12.39 -23.27 -15.06
N GLU A 309 -11.91 -22.23 -14.39
CA GLU A 309 -10.65 -21.52 -14.71
C GLU A 309 -9.47 -22.09 -13.93
N SER A 310 -9.72 -22.93 -12.93
CA SER A 310 -8.69 -23.50 -12.06
C SER A 310 -7.83 -24.55 -12.75
N GLY A 311 -8.32 -25.17 -13.82
CA GLY A 311 -7.68 -26.31 -14.48
C GLY A 311 -7.80 -27.62 -13.70
N ALA A 312 -8.70 -27.67 -12.72
CA ALA A 312 -8.99 -28.86 -11.90
C ALA A 312 -10.08 -29.73 -12.52
#